data_0e82c85ef27adf4ada139703c238ea4d
#
_entry.id   0e82c85ef27adf4ada139703c238ea4d
#
_cell.length_a   1.000
_cell.length_b   1.000
_cell.length_c   1.000
_cell.angle_alpha   90.00
_cell.angle_beta   90.00
_cell.angle_gamma   90.00
#
_symmetry.space_group_name_H-M   'P 1'
#
loop_
_entity.id
_entity.type
_entity.pdbx_description
1 polymer ?
#
loop_
_entity_poly.entity_id
_entity_poly.type
_entity_poly.pdbx_seq_one_letter_code
_entity_poly.pdbx_strand_id
1 'polypeptide(L)'
;MSLLELKNIVIAYGKVEALKGLTLRVEQGEIVTLLGSNGAGKSTTLRTISGLIRPLSGTMHFLGQPIDRLSPEAIVKLGVAHVPERRRVFPGLTVKENIVLGGSNRAQASRRELETDAERMFAVFPELKPFANVLGWKLSGGQQQMLAIARGLMAQPKLLLLDEPSLGLAPLIVQQVFQIIAGIRAQGTTVLLVEQNAHMALSIGDRGYVLETGRLVAEGTPEALWNNDELRAAYLGGRKMAR
;
A
#
# COMPACT_ATOMS: atom_id res chain seq x y z
N MET A 1 -9.14 -17.60 0.67
CA MET A 1 -7.82 -18.27 0.80
C MET A 1 -6.81 -17.19 1.12
N SER A 2 -6.10 -17.30 2.25
CA SER A 2 -5.20 -16.22 2.70
C SER A 2 -4.08 -16.00 1.68
N LEU A 3 -3.95 -14.77 1.19
CA LEU A 3 -2.90 -14.35 0.26
C LEU A 3 -1.61 -14.05 1.04
N LEU A 4 -1.75 -13.34 2.17
CA LEU A 4 -0.66 -12.96 3.08
C LEU A 4 -1.04 -13.30 4.52
N GLU A 5 -0.13 -13.93 5.25
CA GLU A 5 -0.24 -14.19 6.68
C GLU A 5 1.03 -13.72 7.40
N LEU A 6 0.84 -12.94 8.46
CA LEU A 6 1.85 -12.60 9.43
C LEU A 6 1.47 -13.23 10.76
N LYS A 7 2.39 -13.92 11.43
CA LYS A 7 2.16 -14.55 12.75
C LYS A 7 3.25 -14.14 13.72
N ASN A 8 2.85 -13.44 14.79
CA ASN A 8 3.71 -13.04 15.93
C ASN A 8 4.99 -12.30 15.50
N ILE A 9 4.88 -11.40 14.54
CA ILE A 9 6.02 -10.64 14.00
C ILE A 9 6.55 -9.65 15.03
N VAL A 10 7.83 -9.77 15.36
CA VAL A 10 8.57 -8.84 16.21
C VAL A 10 9.65 -8.14 15.41
N ILE A 11 9.67 -6.81 15.47
CA ILE A 11 10.69 -5.95 14.88
C ILE A 11 11.20 -4.99 15.94
N ALA A 12 12.51 -4.81 16.00
CA ALA A 12 13.14 -3.80 16.85
C ALA A 12 14.16 -2.96 16.08
N TYR A 13 14.24 -1.69 16.42
CA TYR A 13 15.29 -0.76 16.02
C TYR A 13 16.16 -0.44 17.23
N GLY A 14 17.33 -1.07 17.29
CA GLY A 14 18.15 -1.04 18.49
C GLY A 14 17.42 -1.67 19.68
N LYS A 15 17.14 -0.87 20.72
CA LYS A 15 16.41 -1.34 21.92
C LYS A 15 14.90 -1.10 21.88
N VAL A 16 14.37 -0.48 20.81
CA VAL A 16 12.96 -0.10 20.70
C VAL A 16 12.22 -1.11 19.81
N GLU A 17 11.30 -1.86 20.40
CA GLU A 17 10.41 -2.74 19.64
C GLU A 17 9.36 -1.90 18.91
N ALA A 18 9.42 -1.93 17.57
CA ALA A 18 8.47 -1.26 16.68
C ALA A 18 7.25 -2.13 16.36
N LEU A 19 7.41 -3.46 16.31
CA LEU A 19 6.31 -4.42 16.24
C LEU A 19 6.49 -5.45 17.36
N LYS A 20 5.40 -5.76 18.07
CA LYS A 20 5.39 -6.53 19.31
C LYS A 20 4.45 -7.74 19.22
N GLY A 21 4.77 -8.67 18.31
CA GLY A 21 3.96 -9.86 18.06
C GLY A 21 2.77 -9.58 17.13
N LEU A 22 3.00 -8.80 16.07
CA LEU A 22 1.97 -8.48 15.06
C LEU A 22 1.49 -9.76 14.37
N THR A 23 0.17 -9.97 14.37
CA THR A 23 -0.50 -11.05 13.65
C THR A 23 -1.62 -10.44 12.79
N LEU A 24 -1.54 -10.58 11.47
CA LEU A 24 -2.58 -10.14 10.55
C LEU A 24 -2.63 -11.05 9.32
N ARG A 25 -3.75 -11.01 8.61
CA ARG A 25 -3.95 -11.74 7.35
C ARG A 25 -4.61 -10.84 6.31
N VAL A 26 -4.31 -11.13 5.05
CA VAL A 26 -4.93 -10.49 3.89
C VAL A 26 -5.45 -11.60 2.98
N GLU A 27 -6.75 -11.58 2.68
CA GLU A 27 -7.36 -12.52 1.75
C GLU A 27 -7.22 -12.00 0.31
N GLN A 28 -7.29 -12.90 -0.66
CA GLN A 28 -7.19 -12.51 -2.06
C GLN A 28 -8.39 -11.65 -2.48
N GLY A 29 -8.13 -10.55 -3.17
CA GLY A 29 -9.15 -9.67 -3.75
C GLY A 29 -9.77 -8.67 -2.76
N GLU A 30 -9.26 -8.56 -1.52
CA GLU A 30 -9.74 -7.55 -0.57
C GLU A 30 -8.82 -6.32 -0.50
N ILE A 31 -9.38 -5.20 -0.03
CA ILE A 31 -8.65 -4.07 0.50
C ILE A 31 -8.62 -4.22 2.02
N VAL A 32 -7.44 -4.50 2.56
CA VAL A 32 -7.21 -4.49 4.01
C VAL A 32 -6.59 -3.16 4.40
N THR A 33 -7.14 -2.50 5.41
CA THR A 33 -6.61 -1.25 5.94
C THR A 33 -5.89 -1.48 7.26
N LEU A 34 -4.68 -0.93 7.39
CA LEU A 34 -3.92 -0.90 8.65
C LEU A 34 -3.86 0.54 9.15
N LEU A 35 -4.65 0.85 10.17
CA LEU A 35 -4.84 2.17 10.75
C LEU A 35 -3.97 2.34 12.00
N GLY A 36 -3.67 3.58 12.36
CA GLY A 36 -2.95 3.93 13.57
C GLY A 36 -2.27 5.28 13.48
N SER A 37 -1.87 5.81 14.63
CA SER A 37 -1.14 7.08 14.74
C SER A 37 0.28 6.97 14.14
N ASN A 38 0.95 8.13 14.00
CA ASN A 38 2.36 8.15 13.61
C ASN A 38 3.21 7.43 14.66
N GLY A 39 4.13 6.59 14.19
CA GLY A 39 4.96 5.77 15.08
C GLY A 39 4.30 4.48 15.56
N ALA A 40 3.04 4.18 15.22
CA ALA A 40 2.37 2.93 15.62
C ALA A 40 3.01 1.65 15.06
N GLY A 41 3.83 1.74 14.00
CA GLY A 41 4.49 0.59 13.36
C GLY A 41 3.98 0.28 11.94
N LYS A 42 3.09 1.10 11.39
CA LYS A 42 2.44 0.89 10.08
C LYS A 42 3.45 0.70 8.92
N SER A 43 4.30 1.69 8.67
CA SER A 43 5.32 1.61 7.61
C SER A 43 6.36 0.51 7.89
N THR A 44 6.64 0.21 9.17
CA THR A 44 7.50 -0.92 9.58
C THR A 44 6.88 -2.24 9.12
N THR A 45 5.56 -2.40 9.27
CA THR A 45 4.84 -3.59 8.77
C THR A 45 5.02 -3.76 7.27
N LEU A 46 4.79 -2.70 6.47
CA LEU A 46 4.96 -2.79 5.02
C LEU A 46 6.41 -3.07 4.60
N ARG A 47 7.39 -2.45 5.27
CA ARG A 47 8.81 -2.71 5.03
C ARG A 47 9.21 -4.14 5.38
N THR A 48 8.58 -4.72 6.40
CA THR A 48 8.80 -6.13 6.78
C THR A 48 8.24 -7.06 5.72
N ILE A 49 6.99 -6.83 5.27
CA ILE A 49 6.36 -7.64 4.21
C ILE A 49 7.16 -7.57 2.91
N SER A 50 7.70 -6.40 2.56
CA SER A 50 8.52 -6.21 1.35
C SER A 50 9.98 -6.66 1.49
N GLY A 51 10.37 -7.28 2.63
CA GLY A 51 11.72 -7.81 2.88
C GLY A 51 12.81 -6.77 3.13
N LEU A 52 12.43 -5.47 3.25
CA LEU A 52 13.35 -4.39 3.56
C LEU A 52 13.83 -4.43 5.03
N ILE A 53 13.04 -5.08 5.89
CA ILE A 53 13.37 -5.30 7.31
C ILE A 53 13.07 -6.78 7.60
N ARG A 54 14.02 -7.46 8.22
CA ARG A 54 13.84 -8.86 8.64
C ARG A 54 13.23 -8.91 10.06
N PRO A 55 12.24 -9.79 10.29
CA PRO A 55 11.71 -9.98 11.65
C PRO A 55 12.74 -10.65 12.56
N LEU A 56 12.72 -10.26 13.83
CA LEU A 56 13.49 -10.92 14.89
C LEU A 56 12.86 -12.26 15.25
N SER A 57 11.54 -12.35 15.21
CA SER A 57 10.77 -13.57 15.42
C SER A 57 9.42 -13.49 14.70
N GLY A 58 8.71 -14.63 14.66
CA GLY A 58 7.47 -14.79 13.94
C GLY A 58 7.69 -15.35 12.53
N THR A 59 6.61 -15.54 11.80
CA THR A 59 6.62 -16.09 10.42
C THR A 59 5.76 -15.28 9.49
N MET A 60 6.16 -15.19 8.23
CA MET A 60 5.39 -14.56 7.15
C MET A 60 5.22 -15.53 5.99
N HIS A 61 4.00 -15.67 5.52
CA HIS A 61 3.69 -16.50 4.35
C HIS A 61 2.94 -15.66 3.30
N PHE A 62 3.35 -15.80 2.05
CA PHE A 62 2.67 -15.23 0.89
C PHE A 62 2.35 -16.35 -0.10
N LEU A 63 1.07 -16.50 -0.47
CA LEU A 63 0.59 -17.63 -1.29
C LEU A 63 0.97 -19.00 -0.68
N GLY A 64 0.97 -19.10 0.65
CA GLY A 64 1.36 -20.30 1.39
C GLY A 64 2.88 -20.55 1.46
N GLN A 65 3.73 -19.74 0.83
CA GLN A 65 5.18 -19.86 0.85
C GLN A 65 5.79 -18.95 1.93
N PRO A 66 6.80 -19.40 2.70
CA PRO A 66 7.49 -18.56 3.67
C PRO A 66 8.30 -17.46 2.96
N ILE A 67 8.16 -16.22 3.41
CA ILE A 67 8.84 -15.04 2.85
C ILE A 67 9.72 -14.28 3.85
N ASP A 68 9.74 -14.67 5.11
CA ASP A 68 10.44 -13.96 6.20
C ASP A 68 11.95 -13.84 6.01
N ARG A 69 12.55 -14.70 5.16
CA ARG A 69 13.99 -14.71 4.85
C ARG A 69 14.32 -14.34 3.42
N LEU A 70 13.33 -14.08 2.60
CA LEU A 70 13.55 -13.74 1.18
C LEU A 70 14.10 -12.32 1.04
N SER A 71 14.85 -12.09 -0.05
CA SER A 71 15.28 -10.75 -0.42
C SER A 71 14.10 -9.93 -1.00
N PRO A 72 14.16 -8.59 -0.96
CA PRO A 72 13.15 -7.74 -1.58
C PRO A 72 12.87 -8.11 -3.04
N GLU A 73 13.91 -8.40 -3.82
CA GLU A 73 13.80 -8.79 -5.23
C GLU A 73 13.04 -10.11 -5.41
N ALA A 74 13.25 -11.09 -4.52
CA ALA A 74 12.53 -12.36 -4.53
C ALA A 74 11.05 -12.14 -4.19
N ILE A 75 10.75 -11.29 -3.21
CA ILE A 75 9.37 -10.95 -2.81
C ILE A 75 8.63 -10.23 -3.94
N VAL A 76 9.28 -9.28 -4.63
CA VAL A 76 8.71 -8.60 -5.81
C VAL A 76 8.41 -9.61 -6.92
N LYS A 77 9.28 -10.59 -7.18
CA LYS A 77 9.06 -11.65 -8.18
C LYS A 77 7.88 -12.56 -7.83
N LEU A 78 7.54 -12.72 -6.55
CA LEU A 78 6.34 -13.45 -6.12
C LEU A 78 5.04 -12.68 -6.39
N GLY A 79 5.13 -11.37 -6.64
CA GLY A 79 3.99 -10.51 -6.95
C GLY A 79 3.59 -9.53 -5.84
N VAL A 80 4.52 -9.14 -4.97
CA VAL A 80 4.30 -8.05 -3.99
C VAL A 80 4.93 -6.79 -4.53
N ALA A 81 4.16 -5.70 -4.67
CA ALA A 81 4.67 -4.38 -4.99
C ALA A 81 4.46 -3.43 -3.81
N HIS A 82 5.44 -2.58 -3.53
CA HIS A 82 5.41 -1.61 -2.45
C HIS A 82 5.54 -0.19 -2.98
N VAL A 83 4.53 0.62 -2.73
CA VAL A 83 4.52 2.07 -2.98
C VAL A 83 4.76 2.76 -1.63
N PRO A 84 5.99 3.21 -1.35
CA PRO A 84 6.34 3.79 -0.06
C PRO A 84 5.82 5.22 0.07
N GLU A 85 5.76 5.70 1.31
CA GLU A 85 5.51 7.10 1.66
C GLU A 85 6.41 8.07 0.89
N ARG A 86 5.95 9.30 0.68
CA ARG A 86 6.66 10.40 -0.01
C ARG A 86 6.93 10.15 -1.50
N ARG A 87 6.02 9.42 -2.14
CA ARG A 87 5.89 9.28 -3.60
C ARG A 87 7.07 8.59 -4.31
N ARG A 88 8.32 8.87 -3.94
CA ARG A 88 9.56 8.23 -4.44
C ARG A 88 9.61 8.07 -5.98
N VAL A 89 9.16 9.08 -6.73
CA VAL A 89 9.32 9.10 -8.19
C VAL A 89 10.78 9.33 -8.57
N PHE A 90 11.18 8.86 -9.76
CA PHE A 90 12.49 9.19 -10.33
C PHE A 90 12.42 10.57 -11.00
N PRO A 91 13.02 11.60 -10.40
CA PRO A 91 12.80 12.98 -10.83
C PRO A 91 13.36 13.27 -12.24
N GLY A 92 14.45 12.61 -12.62
CA GLY A 92 15.12 12.76 -13.91
C GLY A 92 14.53 11.94 -15.05
N LEU A 93 13.53 11.10 -14.77
CA LEU A 93 12.79 10.35 -15.78
C LEU A 93 11.46 11.04 -16.08
N THR A 94 11.00 10.89 -17.32
CA THR A 94 9.64 11.30 -17.70
C THR A 94 8.58 10.44 -16.99
N VAL A 95 7.33 10.89 -17.02
CA VAL A 95 6.19 10.11 -16.47
C VAL A 95 6.14 8.73 -17.12
N LYS A 96 6.21 8.65 -18.45
CA LYS A 96 6.18 7.37 -19.18
C LYS A 96 7.35 6.47 -18.79
N GLU A 97 8.56 7.00 -18.72
CA GLU A 97 9.76 6.24 -18.30
C GLU A 97 9.65 5.73 -16.86
N ASN A 98 9.13 6.56 -15.93
CA ASN A 98 8.85 6.11 -14.56
C ASN A 98 7.88 4.92 -14.53
N ILE A 99 6.81 4.97 -15.32
CA ILE A 99 5.82 3.89 -15.42
C ILE A 99 6.49 2.63 -15.98
N VAL A 100 7.15 2.72 -17.14
CA VAL A 100 7.84 1.59 -17.79
C VAL A 100 8.83 0.92 -16.85
N LEU A 101 9.61 1.71 -16.09
CA LEU A 101 10.59 1.19 -15.11
C LEU A 101 9.93 0.30 -14.04
N GLY A 102 8.67 0.55 -13.68
CA GLY A 102 7.92 -0.27 -12.74
C GLY A 102 7.76 -1.73 -13.14
N GLY A 103 7.87 -2.03 -14.45
CA GLY A 103 7.83 -3.40 -14.98
C GLY A 103 9.17 -4.12 -15.05
N SER A 104 10.26 -3.54 -14.53
CA SER A 104 11.62 -4.11 -14.63
C SER A 104 11.81 -5.48 -13.95
N ASN A 105 10.92 -5.84 -13.02
CA ASN A 105 10.89 -7.18 -12.40
C ASN A 105 10.32 -8.27 -13.30
N ARG A 106 9.67 -7.90 -14.41
CA ARG A 106 9.03 -8.83 -15.37
C ARG A 106 10.05 -9.30 -16.40
N ALA A 107 10.91 -10.22 -15.98
CA ALA A 107 12.09 -10.67 -16.75
C ALA A 107 11.78 -11.21 -18.18
N GLN A 108 10.55 -11.65 -18.44
CA GLN A 108 10.12 -12.15 -19.76
C GLN A 108 9.40 -11.09 -20.61
N ALA A 109 9.06 -9.94 -20.03
CA ALA A 109 8.36 -8.89 -20.77
C ALA A 109 9.33 -8.15 -21.70
N SER A 110 9.02 -8.10 -22.97
CA SER A 110 9.74 -7.29 -23.95
C SER A 110 9.52 -5.79 -23.67
N ARG A 111 10.44 -4.96 -24.15
CA ARG A 111 10.29 -3.51 -24.05
C ARG A 111 8.96 -3.01 -24.66
N ARG A 112 8.56 -3.60 -25.79
CA ARG A 112 7.29 -3.24 -26.46
C ARG A 112 6.07 -3.59 -25.59
N GLU A 113 6.07 -4.71 -24.89
CA GLU A 113 5.00 -5.07 -23.93
C GLU A 113 4.94 -4.10 -22.77
N LEU A 114 6.09 -3.73 -22.19
CA LEU A 114 6.15 -2.74 -21.11
C LEU A 114 5.65 -1.37 -21.56
N GLU A 115 5.99 -0.93 -22.77
CA GLU A 115 5.48 0.31 -23.36
C GLU A 115 3.97 0.26 -23.61
N THR A 116 3.44 -0.88 -24.08
CA THR A 116 1.99 -1.10 -24.24
C THR A 116 1.26 -1.07 -22.91
N ASP A 117 1.80 -1.72 -21.88
CA ASP A 117 1.21 -1.71 -20.54
C ASP A 117 1.29 -0.31 -19.91
N ALA A 118 2.35 0.45 -20.17
CA ALA A 118 2.44 1.84 -19.74
C ALA A 118 1.35 2.73 -20.37
N GLU A 119 1.00 2.50 -21.65
CA GLU A 119 -0.14 3.19 -22.27
C GLU A 119 -1.48 2.82 -21.59
N ARG A 120 -1.65 1.57 -21.14
CA ARG A 120 -2.84 1.15 -20.36
C ARG A 120 -2.91 1.86 -19.00
N MET A 121 -1.76 2.18 -18.39
CA MET A 121 -1.75 2.95 -17.14
C MET A 121 -2.35 4.35 -17.32
N PHE A 122 -2.24 4.96 -18.50
CA PHE A 122 -2.92 6.25 -18.77
C PHE A 122 -4.45 6.14 -18.89
N ALA A 123 -5.00 4.93 -19.05
CA ALA A 123 -6.44 4.73 -18.93
C ALA A 123 -6.88 4.65 -17.45
N VAL A 124 -6.03 4.12 -16.56
CA VAL A 124 -6.26 4.08 -15.11
C VAL A 124 -5.99 5.44 -14.45
N PHE A 125 -5.02 6.19 -14.97
CA PHE A 125 -4.57 7.50 -14.48
C PHE A 125 -4.63 8.54 -15.61
N PRO A 126 -5.82 8.95 -16.07
CA PRO A 126 -5.97 9.85 -17.22
C PRO A 126 -5.31 11.21 -16.99
N GLU A 127 -5.20 11.67 -15.72
CA GLU A 127 -4.52 12.90 -15.34
C GLU A 127 -3.02 12.91 -15.64
N LEU A 128 -2.40 11.74 -15.80
CA LEU A 128 -0.98 11.62 -16.14
C LEU A 128 -0.72 11.69 -17.64
N LYS A 129 -1.73 11.38 -18.47
CA LYS A 129 -1.56 11.29 -19.93
C LYS A 129 -1.02 12.57 -20.58
N PRO A 130 -1.50 13.79 -20.25
CA PRO A 130 -0.96 15.04 -20.79
C PRO A 130 0.50 15.27 -20.42
N PHE A 131 1.00 14.61 -19.39
CA PHE A 131 2.34 14.77 -18.84
C PHE A 131 3.28 13.62 -19.20
N ALA A 132 2.89 12.71 -20.11
CA ALA A 132 3.64 11.49 -20.43
C ALA A 132 5.14 11.73 -20.69
N ASN A 133 5.48 12.81 -21.38
CA ASN A 133 6.85 13.21 -21.72
C ASN A 133 7.44 14.28 -20.80
N VAL A 134 6.76 14.63 -19.70
CA VAL A 134 7.22 15.61 -18.72
C VAL A 134 8.04 14.90 -17.64
N LEU A 135 9.13 15.51 -17.17
CA LEU A 135 9.96 14.97 -16.10
C LEU A 135 9.20 14.90 -14.79
N GLY A 136 9.40 13.81 -14.02
CA GLY A 136 8.65 13.51 -12.79
C GLY A 136 8.70 14.60 -11.73
N TRP A 137 9.80 15.37 -11.64
CA TRP A 137 9.93 16.45 -10.67
C TRP A 137 9.04 17.67 -10.97
N LYS A 138 8.56 17.83 -12.22
CA LYS A 138 7.67 18.92 -12.63
C LYS A 138 6.21 18.69 -12.28
N LEU A 139 5.85 17.49 -11.83
CA LEU A 139 4.49 17.14 -11.49
C LEU A 139 4.06 17.74 -10.15
N SER A 140 2.77 18.04 -10.01
CA SER A 140 2.17 18.34 -8.71
C SER A 140 2.28 17.15 -7.75
N GLY A 141 2.11 17.38 -6.45
CA GLY A 141 2.18 16.32 -5.46
C GLY A 141 1.16 15.19 -5.70
N GLY A 142 -0.06 15.52 -6.12
CA GLY A 142 -1.08 14.52 -6.46
C GLY A 142 -0.70 13.69 -7.69
N GLN A 143 -0.20 14.34 -8.73
CA GLN A 143 0.28 13.66 -9.94
C GLN A 143 1.48 12.74 -9.64
N GLN A 144 2.41 13.17 -8.78
CA GLN A 144 3.51 12.32 -8.34
C GLN A 144 3.03 11.09 -7.56
N GLN A 145 1.96 11.24 -6.74
CA GLN A 145 1.36 10.11 -6.03
C GLN A 145 0.71 9.11 -7.00
N MET A 146 -0.07 9.61 -7.97
CA MET A 146 -0.65 8.78 -9.02
C MET A 146 0.44 8.06 -9.84
N LEU A 147 1.53 8.76 -10.17
CA LEU A 147 2.69 8.20 -10.87
C LEU A 147 3.37 7.08 -10.05
N ALA A 148 3.52 7.26 -8.74
CA ALA A 148 4.11 6.24 -7.87
C ALA A 148 3.23 4.97 -7.81
N ILE A 149 1.90 5.12 -7.76
CA ILE A 149 0.95 3.99 -7.79
C ILE A 149 0.97 3.32 -9.17
N ALA A 150 0.90 4.11 -10.27
CA ALA A 150 0.98 3.58 -11.64
C ALA A 150 2.25 2.75 -11.86
N ARG A 151 3.40 3.24 -11.38
CA ARG A 151 4.66 2.51 -11.41
C ARG A 151 4.61 1.21 -10.61
N GLY A 152 3.97 1.20 -9.44
CA GLY A 152 3.78 -0.02 -8.65
C GLY A 152 2.93 -1.07 -9.37
N LEU A 153 1.88 -0.64 -10.08
CA LEU A 153 0.99 -1.51 -10.85
C LEU A 153 1.66 -2.14 -12.08
N MET A 154 2.67 -1.50 -12.65
CA MET A 154 3.43 -2.06 -13.78
C MET A 154 4.12 -3.38 -13.45
N ALA A 155 4.38 -3.66 -12.17
CA ALA A 155 4.85 -4.94 -11.70
C ALA A 155 3.80 -6.06 -11.82
N GLN A 156 2.55 -5.74 -12.17
CA GLN A 156 1.38 -6.64 -12.18
C GLN A 156 1.24 -7.41 -10.86
N PRO A 157 1.17 -6.70 -9.72
CA PRO A 157 1.23 -7.34 -8.42
C PRO A 157 -0.05 -8.11 -8.08
N LYS A 158 0.11 -9.21 -7.32
CA LYS A 158 -0.98 -9.90 -6.64
C LYS A 158 -1.36 -9.17 -5.35
N LEU A 159 -0.38 -8.52 -4.71
CA LEU A 159 -0.53 -7.70 -3.51
C LEU A 159 0.17 -6.34 -3.70
N LEU A 160 -0.61 -5.28 -3.63
CA LEU A 160 -0.12 -3.89 -3.65
C LEU A 160 -0.10 -3.34 -2.23
N LEU A 161 1.08 -2.97 -1.75
CA LEU A 161 1.30 -2.31 -0.46
C LEU A 161 1.34 -0.80 -0.68
N LEU A 162 0.47 -0.04 -0.01
CA LEU A 162 0.38 1.42 -0.11
C LEU A 162 0.64 2.06 1.25
N ASP A 163 1.69 2.88 1.35
CA ASP A 163 2.11 3.55 2.58
C ASP A 163 1.68 5.02 2.57
N GLU A 164 0.61 5.34 3.30
CA GLU A 164 0.03 6.68 3.47
C GLU A 164 -0.16 7.45 2.15
N PRO A 165 -0.87 6.89 1.15
CA PRO A 165 -1.00 7.51 -0.17
C PRO A 165 -1.73 8.86 -0.16
N SER A 166 -2.47 9.19 0.90
CA SER A 166 -3.17 10.47 1.03
C SER A 166 -2.32 11.60 1.63
N LEU A 167 -1.14 11.28 2.18
CA LEU A 167 -0.35 12.22 2.96
C LEU A 167 0.07 13.47 2.16
N GLY A 168 -0.31 14.65 2.68
CA GLY A 168 0.07 15.95 2.10
C GLY A 168 -0.59 16.23 0.74
N LEU A 169 -1.75 15.64 0.48
CA LEU A 169 -2.57 15.91 -0.70
C LEU A 169 -3.78 16.78 -0.36
N ALA A 170 -4.23 17.57 -1.35
CA ALA A 170 -5.48 18.32 -1.24
C ALA A 170 -6.68 17.35 -1.17
N PRO A 171 -7.77 17.71 -0.46
CA PRO A 171 -8.91 16.82 -0.23
C PRO A 171 -9.51 16.19 -1.51
N LEU A 172 -9.63 16.97 -2.58
CA LEU A 172 -10.14 16.49 -3.87
C LEU A 172 -9.23 15.40 -4.48
N ILE A 173 -7.92 15.57 -4.38
CA ILE A 173 -6.93 14.62 -4.87
C ILE A 173 -6.94 13.34 -4.03
N VAL A 174 -7.14 13.47 -2.71
CA VAL A 174 -7.31 12.30 -1.82
C VAL A 174 -8.48 11.46 -2.31
N GLN A 175 -9.65 12.05 -2.56
CA GLN A 175 -10.82 11.33 -3.08
C GLN A 175 -10.50 10.60 -4.39
N GLN A 176 -9.82 11.25 -5.34
CA GLN A 176 -9.40 10.64 -6.60
C GLN A 176 -8.48 9.43 -6.39
N VAL A 177 -7.45 9.57 -5.53
CA VAL A 177 -6.53 8.46 -5.21
C VAL A 177 -7.27 7.27 -4.61
N PHE A 178 -8.21 7.50 -3.69
CA PHE A 178 -8.99 6.41 -3.08
C PHE A 178 -9.95 5.75 -4.08
N GLN A 179 -10.57 6.51 -4.99
CA GLN A 179 -11.36 5.94 -6.08
C GLN A 179 -10.51 5.06 -7.01
N ILE A 180 -9.29 5.48 -7.33
CA ILE A 180 -8.34 4.69 -8.12
C ILE A 180 -7.99 3.40 -7.38
N ILE A 181 -7.69 3.46 -6.08
CA ILE A 181 -7.37 2.27 -5.27
C ILE A 181 -8.55 1.27 -5.28
N ALA A 182 -9.78 1.75 -5.10
CA ALA A 182 -10.98 0.90 -5.21
C ALA A 182 -11.12 0.27 -6.61
N GLY A 183 -10.83 1.03 -7.68
CA GLY A 183 -10.80 0.54 -9.05
C GLY A 183 -9.74 -0.53 -9.30
N ILE A 184 -8.56 -0.40 -8.69
CA ILE A 184 -7.47 -1.38 -8.76
C ILE A 184 -7.92 -2.71 -8.14
N ARG A 185 -8.59 -2.67 -6.99
CA ARG A 185 -9.17 -3.86 -6.35
C ARG A 185 -10.23 -4.51 -7.22
N ALA A 186 -11.10 -3.72 -7.84
CA ALA A 186 -12.14 -4.23 -8.75
C ALA A 186 -11.54 -4.96 -9.99
N GLN A 187 -10.29 -4.68 -10.35
CA GLN A 187 -9.55 -5.40 -11.39
C GLN A 187 -8.83 -6.66 -10.87
N GLY A 188 -9.03 -7.04 -9.60
CA GLY A 188 -8.53 -8.27 -9.00
C GLY A 188 -7.21 -8.14 -8.23
N THR A 189 -6.63 -6.95 -8.11
CA THR A 189 -5.43 -6.74 -7.29
C THR A 189 -5.81 -6.62 -5.81
N THR A 190 -5.18 -7.41 -4.95
CA THR A 190 -5.32 -7.30 -3.49
C THR A 190 -4.53 -6.09 -3.00
N VAL A 191 -5.06 -5.35 -2.02
CA VAL A 191 -4.42 -4.15 -1.50
C VAL A 191 -4.27 -4.22 0.02
N LEU A 192 -3.08 -3.93 0.53
CA LEU A 192 -2.86 -3.60 1.94
C LEU A 192 -2.53 -2.10 2.02
N LEU A 193 -3.48 -1.35 2.55
CA LEU A 193 -3.44 0.10 2.64
C LEU A 193 -3.10 0.53 4.06
N VAL A 194 -1.99 1.21 4.25
CA VAL A 194 -1.63 1.87 5.50
C VAL A 194 -2.05 3.33 5.43
N GLU A 195 -2.82 3.79 6.42
CA GLU A 195 -3.33 5.17 6.46
C GLU A 195 -3.47 5.71 7.88
N GLN A 196 -3.38 7.02 8.00
CA GLN A 196 -3.75 7.75 9.19
C GLN A 196 -5.20 8.28 9.08
N ASN A 197 -5.66 8.59 7.86
CA ASN A 197 -7.04 9.01 7.60
C ASN A 197 -7.99 7.81 7.62
N ALA A 198 -8.40 7.44 8.83
CA ALA A 198 -9.24 6.25 9.04
C ALA A 198 -10.58 6.32 8.29
N HIS A 199 -11.21 7.51 8.21
CA HIS A 199 -12.48 7.68 7.50
C HIS A 199 -12.36 7.29 6.03
N MET A 200 -11.35 7.83 5.34
CA MET A 200 -11.13 7.52 3.93
C MET A 200 -10.72 6.07 3.72
N ALA A 201 -9.84 5.55 4.57
CA ALA A 201 -9.38 4.16 4.46
C ALA A 201 -10.53 3.16 4.63
N LEU A 202 -11.34 3.33 5.69
CA LEU A 202 -12.48 2.48 5.96
C LEU A 202 -13.60 2.59 4.91
N SER A 203 -13.71 3.74 4.21
CA SER A 203 -14.75 3.91 3.16
C SER A 203 -14.56 3.02 1.94
N ILE A 204 -13.33 2.51 1.71
CA ILE A 204 -13.02 1.62 0.58
C ILE A 204 -12.53 0.23 1.02
N GLY A 205 -12.25 0.06 2.33
CA GLY A 205 -11.73 -1.19 2.89
C GLY A 205 -12.80 -2.26 3.02
N ASP A 206 -12.41 -3.52 2.89
CA ASP A 206 -13.26 -4.68 3.21
C ASP A 206 -13.06 -5.11 4.67
N ARG A 207 -11.85 -4.89 5.21
CA ARG A 207 -11.45 -5.19 6.59
C ARG A 207 -10.40 -4.18 7.07
N GLY A 208 -10.42 -3.89 8.37
CA GLY A 208 -9.46 -3.02 9.01
C GLY A 208 -8.78 -3.63 10.21
N TYR A 209 -7.56 -3.23 10.43
CA TYR A 209 -6.76 -3.45 11.63
C TYR A 209 -6.37 -2.12 12.24
N VAL A 210 -6.41 -2.01 13.55
CA VAL A 210 -5.93 -0.81 14.27
C VAL A 210 -4.65 -1.17 15.02
N LEU A 211 -3.59 -0.46 14.71
CA LEU A 211 -2.26 -0.65 15.28
C LEU A 211 -1.93 0.48 16.26
N GLU A 212 -1.53 0.12 17.46
CA GLU A 212 -1.07 1.06 18.48
C GLU A 212 0.25 0.58 19.09
N THR A 213 1.27 1.41 19.05
CA THR A 213 2.58 1.17 19.69
C THR A 213 3.13 -0.24 19.40
N GLY A 214 2.99 -0.70 18.15
CA GLY A 214 3.49 -1.99 17.67
C GLY A 214 2.59 -3.20 17.94
N ARG A 215 1.37 -3.02 18.48
CA ARG A 215 0.39 -4.08 18.75
C ARG A 215 -0.92 -3.84 18.01
N LEU A 216 -1.57 -4.89 17.57
CA LEU A 216 -2.95 -4.80 17.11
C LEU A 216 -3.88 -4.65 18.32
N VAL A 217 -4.71 -3.62 18.31
CA VAL A 217 -5.71 -3.34 19.35
C VAL A 217 -7.13 -3.64 18.89
N ALA A 218 -7.36 -3.69 17.56
CA ALA A 218 -8.65 -4.07 17.00
C ALA A 218 -8.51 -4.65 15.60
N GLU A 219 -9.48 -5.50 15.22
CA GLU A 219 -9.72 -6.05 13.89
C GLU A 219 -11.23 -6.11 13.65
N GLY A 220 -11.68 -5.82 12.42
CA GLY A 220 -13.10 -5.95 12.08
C GLY A 220 -13.45 -5.41 10.71
N THR A 221 -14.75 -5.47 10.40
CA THR A 221 -15.29 -4.77 9.23
C THR A 221 -15.23 -3.26 9.46
N PRO A 222 -15.23 -2.44 8.38
CA PRO A 222 -15.27 -0.98 8.50
C PRO A 222 -16.38 -0.49 9.42
N GLU A 223 -17.58 -1.08 9.32
CA GLU A 223 -18.73 -0.72 10.16
C GLU A 223 -18.50 -1.07 11.62
N ALA A 224 -17.96 -2.26 11.91
CA ALA A 224 -17.69 -2.70 13.29
C ALA A 224 -16.65 -1.79 13.97
N LEU A 225 -15.57 -1.43 13.24
CA LEU A 225 -14.55 -0.53 13.74
C LEU A 225 -15.09 0.90 13.94
N TRP A 226 -15.93 1.38 13.02
CA TRP A 226 -16.51 2.72 13.11
C TRP A 226 -17.55 2.86 14.21
N ASN A 227 -18.29 1.80 14.50
CA ASN A 227 -19.31 1.77 15.55
C ASN A 227 -18.74 1.53 16.96
N ASN A 228 -17.45 1.25 17.09
CA ASN A 228 -16.76 1.18 18.37
C ASN A 228 -16.39 2.58 18.84
N ASP A 229 -17.10 3.08 19.88
CA ASP A 229 -16.93 4.45 20.37
C ASP A 229 -15.54 4.72 20.95
N GLU A 230 -14.89 3.74 21.57
CA GLU A 230 -13.53 3.87 22.11
C GLU A 230 -12.51 4.01 20.97
N LEU A 231 -12.60 3.14 19.95
CA LEU A 231 -11.72 3.22 18.78
C LEU A 231 -11.94 4.52 18.01
N ARG A 232 -13.19 4.93 17.86
CA ARG A 232 -13.55 6.19 17.18
C ARG A 232 -12.98 7.39 17.90
N ALA A 233 -13.08 7.46 19.22
CA ALA A 233 -12.56 8.56 20.02
C ALA A 233 -11.02 8.58 20.00
N ALA A 234 -10.36 7.43 20.09
CA ALA A 234 -8.90 7.33 20.19
C ALA A 234 -8.18 7.43 18.83
N TYR A 235 -8.74 6.85 17.75
CA TYR A 235 -8.00 6.62 16.51
C TYR A 235 -8.71 7.08 15.23
N LEU A 236 -10.05 7.27 15.24
CA LEU A 236 -10.83 7.52 14.04
C LEU A 236 -11.36 8.97 13.93
N GLY A 237 -10.93 9.86 14.84
CA GLY A 237 -11.22 11.30 14.74
C GLY A 237 -12.66 11.69 15.06
N GLY A 238 -13.23 11.22 16.16
CA GLY A 238 -14.36 11.76 16.96
C GLY A 238 -15.63 12.38 16.34
N ARG A 239 -15.80 12.48 15.01
CA ARG A 239 -17.03 13.03 14.39
C ARG A 239 -17.92 11.91 13.85
N LYS A 240 -19.22 11.92 14.25
CA LYS A 240 -20.24 11.04 13.66
C LYS A 240 -20.28 11.21 12.14
N MET A 241 -20.30 10.11 11.38
CA MET A 241 -20.70 10.17 9.98
C MET A 241 -22.10 10.76 9.91
N ALA A 242 -22.30 11.85 9.15
CA ALA A 242 -23.62 12.24 8.69
C ALA A 242 -24.14 11.13 7.74
N ARG A 243 -25.33 10.60 8.09
CA ARG A 243 -26.06 9.65 7.25
C ARG A 243 -26.51 10.31 5.96
#